data_d1b6248efe03245ca62e5a9031bd5b1e
#
_entry.id   d1b6248efe03245ca62e5a9031bd5b1e
#
_cell.length_a   1.000
_cell.length_b   1.000
_cell.length_c   1.000
_cell.angle_alpha   90.00
_cell.angle_beta   90.00
_cell.angle_gamma   90.00
#
_symmetry.space_group_name_H-M   'P 1'
#
loop_
_entity.id
_entity.type
_entity.pdbx_description
1 polymer ?
#
loop_
_entity_poly.entity_id
_entity_poly.type
_entity_poly.pdbx_seq_one_letter_code
_entity_poly.pdbx_strand_id
1 'polypeptide(L)'
;MFPNIKFSGELRPSQSDVVKIARKQLQAGERKLHIVAPPGSGKTVTGLYLWAEVVKKPALVLSPNTAIQSQWAARTDLFTEDGGRIPVHRISTDPKQPSLLSSFTYQSVTLPTRDDETLDSIATDCWIANLLVPEKDLAWSAEEAQVWIESLKENNPQYYKDRLAYYRKKMRDEISVHDDDTLSILHKSSLKVLELMPQEPERV
;
A
#
# COMPACT_ATOMS: atom_id res chain seq x y z
N MET A 1 -8.41 20.90 -12.53
CA MET A 1 -7.06 21.31 -12.96
C MET A 1 -6.07 20.85 -11.91
N PHE A 2 -4.88 20.30 -12.28
CA PHE A 2 -3.85 19.91 -11.32
C PHE A 2 -3.28 21.17 -10.65
N PRO A 3 -3.11 21.18 -9.31
CA PRO A 3 -2.59 22.35 -8.60
C PRO A 3 -1.15 22.66 -9.01
N ASN A 4 -0.73 23.91 -8.80
CA ASN A 4 0.61 24.36 -9.16
C ASN A 4 1.64 23.92 -8.11
N ILE A 5 1.95 22.62 -8.14
CA ILE A 5 2.94 22.02 -7.22
C ILE A 5 4.32 22.12 -7.86
N LYS A 6 5.28 22.64 -7.10
CA LYS A 6 6.66 22.87 -7.52
C LYS A 6 7.67 22.27 -6.55
N PHE A 7 8.75 21.78 -7.10
CA PHE A 7 9.89 21.32 -6.30
C PHE A 7 10.67 22.54 -5.79
N SER A 8 10.93 22.60 -4.49
CA SER A 8 11.60 23.75 -3.85
C SER A 8 13.14 23.64 -3.84
N GLY A 9 13.67 22.48 -4.23
CA GLY A 9 15.12 22.21 -4.23
C GLY A 9 15.69 22.15 -5.65
N GLU A 10 16.93 21.63 -5.72
CA GLU A 10 17.59 21.31 -6.98
C GLU A 10 17.75 19.81 -7.15
N LEU A 11 17.49 19.34 -8.36
CA LEU A 11 17.73 17.94 -8.71
C LEU A 11 19.24 17.67 -8.81
N ARG A 12 19.68 16.56 -8.24
CA ARG A 12 21.04 16.07 -8.48
C ARG A 12 21.23 15.75 -9.97
N PRO A 13 22.46 15.82 -10.52
CA PRO A 13 22.70 15.53 -11.94
C PRO A 13 22.06 14.22 -12.42
N SER A 14 22.24 13.13 -11.67
CA SER A 14 21.64 11.82 -12.00
C SER A 14 20.10 11.85 -12.00
N GLN A 15 19.47 12.59 -11.09
CA GLN A 15 18.00 12.75 -11.07
C GLN A 15 17.52 13.58 -12.27
N SER A 16 18.26 14.64 -12.60
CA SER A 16 17.95 15.47 -13.78
C SER A 16 18.01 14.66 -15.06
N ASP A 17 18.99 13.78 -15.22
CA ASP A 17 19.11 12.91 -16.40
C ASP A 17 17.94 11.91 -16.50
N VAL A 18 17.55 11.29 -15.37
CA VAL A 18 16.38 10.41 -15.30
C VAL A 18 15.11 11.17 -15.70
N VAL A 19 14.92 12.38 -15.20
CA VAL A 19 13.74 13.22 -15.54
C VAL A 19 13.72 13.58 -17.02
N LYS A 20 14.86 13.93 -17.63
CA LYS A 20 14.97 14.21 -19.08
C LYS A 20 14.56 13.00 -19.91
N ILE A 21 15.07 11.80 -19.57
CA ILE A 21 14.74 10.56 -20.26
C ILE A 21 13.26 10.24 -20.10
N ALA A 22 12.73 10.33 -18.87
CA ALA A 22 11.32 10.07 -18.59
C ALA A 22 10.39 11.01 -19.39
N ARG A 23 10.69 12.31 -19.42
CA ARG A 23 9.93 13.28 -20.24
C ARG A 23 9.91 12.90 -21.73
N LYS A 24 11.08 12.55 -22.28
CA LYS A 24 11.19 12.13 -23.68
C LYS A 24 10.35 10.90 -23.98
N GLN A 25 10.41 9.89 -23.12
CA GLN A 25 9.64 8.65 -23.29
C GLN A 25 8.13 8.89 -23.16
N LEU A 26 7.69 9.67 -22.18
CA LEU A 26 6.29 10.03 -22.01
C LEU A 26 5.76 10.85 -23.21
N GLN A 27 6.55 11.78 -23.74
CA GLN A 27 6.20 12.55 -24.96
C GLN A 27 6.12 11.66 -26.20
N ALA A 28 6.92 10.60 -26.26
CA ALA A 28 6.86 9.58 -27.33
C ALA A 28 5.67 8.62 -27.18
N GLY A 29 4.82 8.77 -26.16
CA GLY A 29 3.64 7.94 -25.92
C GLY A 29 3.89 6.72 -25.04
N GLU A 30 5.10 6.56 -24.51
CA GLU A 30 5.40 5.47 -23.56
C GLU A 30 4.61 5.69 -22.26
N ARG A 31 3.94 4.63 -21.80
CA ARG A 31 3.12 4.68 -20.58
C ARG A 31 3.75 3.89 -19.42
N LYS A 32 4.80 3.13 -19.69
CA LYS A 32 5.52 2.30 -18.69
C LYS A 32 6.98 2.72 -18.65
N LEU A 33 7.41 3.21 -17.51
CA LEU A 33 8.80 3.59 -17.27
C LEU A 33 9.37 2.70 -16.17
N HIS A 34 10.58 2.17 -16.39
CA HIS A 34 11.30 1.43 -15.37
C HIS A 34 12.56 2.20 -14.99
N ILE A 35 12.60 2.70 -13.76
CA ILE A 35 13.70 3.50 -13.23
C ILE A 35 14.46 2.67 -12.20
N VAL A 36 15.70 2.32 -12.54
CA VAL A 36 16.62 1.61 -11.65
C VAL A 36 17.66 2.58 -11.13
N ALA A 37 17.82 2.65 -9.82
CA ALA A 37 18.79 3.53 -9.19
C ALA A 37 19.25 2.96 -7.84
N PRO A 38 20.52 3.18 -7.43
CA PRO A 38 21.06 2.64 -6.19
C PRO A 38 20.33 3.20 -4.95
N PRO A 39 20.45 2.52 -3.78
CA PRO A 39 20.01 3.08 -2.52
C PRO A 39 20.61 4.48 -2.28
N GLY A 40 19.85 5.39 -1.67
CA GLY A 40 20.32 6.76 -1.38
C GLY A 40 20.34 7.72 -2.58
N SER A 41 20.07 7.29 -3.80
CA SER A 41 20.03 8.14 -5.01
C SER A 41 18.90 9.16 -5.04
N GLY A 42 17.94 9.09 -4.09
CA GLY A 42 16.80 10.00 -4.02
C GLY A 42 15.63 9.61 -4.95
N LYS A 43 15.41 8.30 -5.17
CA LYS A 43 14.29 7.77 -5.98
C LYS A 43 12.94 8.39 -5.63
N THR A 44 12.65 8.52 -4.33
CA THR A 44 11.39 9.11 -3.84
C THR A 44 11.22 10.56 -4.32
N VAL A 45 12.27 11.38 -4.21
CA VAL A 45 12.25 12.77 -4.69
C VAL A 45 12.09 12.82 -6.20
N THR A 46 12.80 11.95 -6.94
CA THR A 46 12.66 11.86 -8.41
C THR A 46 11.24 11.47 -8.82
N GLY A 47 10.62 10.49 -8.12
CA GLY A 47 9.24 10.09 -8.39
C GLY A 47 8.24 11.20 -8.08
N LEU A 48 8.38 11.89 -6.95
CA LEU A 48 7.55 13.05 -6.60
C LEU A 48 7.74 14.21 -7.59
N TYR A 49 8.97 14.43 -8.06
CA TYR A 49 9.23 15.44 -9.11
C TYR A 49 8.50 15.09 -10.43
N LEU A 50 8.60 13.81 -10.84
CA LEU A 50 7.88 13.35 -12.02
C LEU A 50 6.37 13.54 -11.87
N TRP A 51 5.82 13.22 -10.71
CA TRP A 51 4.42 13.47 -10.40
C TRP A 51 4.04 14.94 -10.50
N ALA A 52 4.75 15.81 -9.79
CA ALA A 52 4.41 17.23 -9.64
C ALA A 52 4.67 18.07 -10.90
N GLU A 53 5.77 17.79 -11.61
CA GLU A 53 6.27 18.67 -12.66
C GLU A 53 6.11 18.08 -14.08
N VAL A 54 5.91 16.76 -14.19
CA VAL A 54 5.84 16.11 -15.51
C VAL A 54 4.46 15.52 -15.77
N VAL A 55 3.99 14.61 -14.90
CA VAL A 55 2.73 13.89 -15.09
C VAL A 55 1.54 14.78 -14.79
N LYS A 56 1.56 15.52 -13.69
CA LYS A 56 0.53 16.49 -13.26
C LYS A 56 -0.88 15.89 -13.22
N LYS A 57 -1.00 14.70 -12.68
CA LYS A 57 -2.25 13.97 -12.49
C LYS A 57 -2.32 13.40 -11.08
N PRO A 58 -3.51 13.04 -10.57
CA PRO A 58 -3.61 12.25 -9.35
C PRO A 58 -2.74 10.99 -9.45
N ALA A 59 -2.08 10.63 -8.36
CA ALA A 59 -1.15 9.51 -8.37
C ALA A 59 -1.34 8.58 -7.18
N LEU A 60 -1.18 7.29 -7.45
CA LEU A 60 -1.11 6.24 -6.45
C LEU A 60 0.31 5.66 -6.40
N VAL A 61 0.89 5.69 -5.21
CA VAL A 61 2.18 5.05 -4.90
C VAL A 61 1.90 3.78 -4.11
N LEU A 62 2.35 2.65 -4.61
CA LEU A 62 2.28 1.38 -3.91
C LEU A 62 3.64 1.03 -3.31
N SER A 63 3.66 0.82 -2.02
CA SER A 63 4.87 0.60 -1.22
C SER A 63 4.88 -0.79 -0.59
N PRO A 64 6.06 -1.42 -0.44
CA PRO A 64 6.16 -2.76 0.15
C PRO A 64 5.86 -2.77 1.65
N ASN A 65 6.00 -1.64 2.35
CA ASN A 65 5.76 -1.52 3.78
C ASN A 65 5.40 -0.08 4.18
N THR A 66 4.98 0.09 5.42
CA THR A 66 4.54 1.38 5.98
C THR A 66 5.68 2.40 6.10
N ALA A 67 6.94 1.97 6.29
CA ALA A 67 8.07 2.88 6.37
C ALA A 67 8.31 3.59 5.02
N ILE A 68 8.27 2.84 3.91
CA ILE A 68 8.37 3.40 2.56
C ILE A 68 7.13 4.25 2.22
N GLN A 69 5.93 3.78 2.60
CA GLN A 69 4.69 4.55 2.45
C GLN A 69 4.81 5.93 3.12
N SER A 70 5.22 5.97 4.38
CA SER A 70 5.40 7.21 5.15
C SER A 70 6.49 8.11 4.55
N GLN A 71 7.55 7.51 4.00
CA GLN A 71 8.62 8.25 3.34
C GLN A 71 8.11 9.04 2.13
N TRP A 72 7.20 8.47 1.32
CA TRP A 72 6.61 9.18 0.19
C TRP A 72 5.79 10.38 0.65
N ALA A 73 4.95 10.20 1.66
CA ALA A 73 4.15 11.28 2.23
C ALA A 73 5.04 12.38 2.86
N ALA A 74 6.05 11.99 3.65
CA ALA A 74 6.93 12.94 4.32
C ALA A 74 7.76 13.79 3.35
N ARG A 75 8.23 13.19 2.22
CA ARG A 75 9.07 13.92 1.25
C ARG A 75 8.30 14.92 0.39
N THR A 76 7.01 15.05 0.55
CA THR A 76 6.24 16.17 -0.02
C THR A 76 6.59 17.50 0.64
N ASP A 77 7.29 17.50 1.79
CA ASP A 77 7.85 18.68 2.45
C ASP A 77 8.86 19.46 1.57
N LEU A 78 9.44 18.81 0.58
CA LEU A 78 10.34 19.41 -0.42
C LEU A 78 9.60 20.09 -1.59
N PHE A 79 8.27 20.13 -1.55
CA PHE A 79 7.44 20.69 -2.60
C PHE A 79 6.52 21.78 -2.03
N THR A 80 6.15 22.71 -2.88
CA THR A 80 5.21 23.79 -2.53
C THR A 80 4.01 23.80 -3.49
N GLU A 81 2.85 24.21 -2.99
CA GLU A 81 1.67 24.56 -3.79
C GLU A 81 1.47 26.06 -3.70
N ASP A 82 1.53 26.76 -4.84
CA ASP A 82 1.41 28.24 -4.95
C ASP A 82 2.36 29.00 -3.98
N GLY A 83 3.57 28.46 -3.78
CA GLY A 83 4.59 29.04 -2.89
C GLY A 83 4.43 28.72 -1.41
N GLY A 84 3.36 28.07 -1.00
CA GLY A 84 3.10 27.58 0.34
C GLY A 84 3.32 26.07 0.51
N ARG A 85 3.16 25.55 1.72
CA ARG A 85 3.18 24.12 1.97
C ARG A 85 2.03 23.44 1.21
N ILE A 86 2.28 22.21 0.71
CA ILE A 86 1.20 21.39 0.16
C ILE A 86 0.17 21.12 1.28
N PRO A 87 -1.10 21.43 1.08
CA PRO A 87 -2.15 21.16 2.06
C PRO A 87 -2.26 19.66 2.41
N VAL A 88 -2.46 19.34 3.68
CA VAL A 88 -2.51 17.94 4.19
C VAL A 88 -3.56 17.11 3.43
N HIS A 89 -4.69 17.69 3.05
CA HIS A 89 -5.75 17.01 2.31
C HIS A 89 -5.35 16.58 0.88
N ARG A 90 -4.20 17.06 0.36
CA ARG A 90 -3.64 16.65 -0.94
C ARG A 90 -2.90 15.30 -0.87
N ILE A 91 -2.52 14.88 0.32
CA ILE A 91 -1.69 13.69 0.55
C ILE A 91 -2.48 12.73 1.43
N SER A 92 -2.55 11.48 1.03
CA SER A 92 -3.22 10.45 1.83
C SER A 92 -2.36 9.19 1.97
N THR A 93 -2.39 8.61 3.16
CA THR A 93 -1.87 7.27 3.45
C THR A 93 -2.99 6.31 3.85
N ASP A 94 -4.24 6.80 3.86
CA ASP A 94 -5.43 6.02 4.20
C ASP A 94 -6.15 5.57 2.91
N PRO A 95 -6.22 4.25 2.62
CA PRO A 95 -6.93 3.74 1.46
C PRO A 95 -8.42 4.10 1.41
N LYS A 96 -9.02 4.39 2.58
CA LYS A 96 -10.43 4.79 2.68
C LYS A 96 -10.66 6.24 2.22
N GLN A 97 -9.61 7.05 2.23
CA GLN A 97 -9.66 8.47 1.88
C GLN A 97 -8.55 8.83 0.89
N PRO A 98 -8.60 8.33 -0.36
CA PRO A 98 -7.61 8.66 -1.37
C PRO A 98 -7.62 10.16 -1.69
N SER A 99 -6.46 10.69 -2.07
CA SER A 99 -6.27 12.10 -2.36
C SER A 99 -5.42 12.29 -3.63
N LEU A 100 -5.00 13.51 -3.88
CA LEU A 100 -4.21 13.87 -5.08
C LEU A 100 -2.93 13.06 -5.21
N LEU A 101 -2.23 12.84 -4.08
CA LEU A 101 -1.16 11.86 -3.95
C LEU A 101 -1.55 10.86 -2.86
N SER A 102 -1.77 9.63 -3.25
CA SER A 102 -2.10 8.54 -2.33
C SER A 102 -0.90 7.59 -2.24
N SER A 103 -0.40 7.35 -1.03
CA SER A 103 0.68 6.39 -0.79
C SER A 103 0.15 5.27 0.09
N PHE A 104 0.03 4.06 -0.47
CA PHE A 104 -0.53 2.89 0.21
C PHE A 104 0.48 1.76 0.22
N THR A 105 0.31 0.80 1.11
CA THR A 105 1.05 -0.46 1.05
C THR A 105 0.36 -1.43 0.10
N TYR A 106 1.12 -2.38 -0.47
CA TYR A 106 0.52 -3.46 -1.26
C TYR A 106 -0.56 -4.20 -0.47
N GLN A 107 -0.29 -4.47 0.82
CA GLN A 107 -1.20 -5.20 1.69
C GLN A 107 -2.53 -4.46 1.91
N SER A 108 -2.51 -3.13 1.91
CA SER A 108 -3.72 -2.33 2.13
C SER A 108 -4.65 -2.25 0.91
N VAL A 109 -4.17 -2.65 -0.27
CA VAL A 109 -4.91 -2.60 -1.54
C VAL A 109 -5.06 -3.97 -2.22
N THR A 110 -4.37 -5.00 -1.72
CA THR A 110 -4.55 -6.37 -2.19
C THR A 110 -5.58 -7.08 -1.33
N LEU A 111 -6.52 -7.75 -2.00
CA LEU A 111 -7.38 -8.70 -1.33
C LEU A 111 -6.57 -9.92 -0.91
N PRO A 112 -6.83 -10.51 0.25
CA PRO A 112 -6.30 -11.82 0.58
C PRO A 112 -6.66 -12.78 -0.56
N THR A 113 -5.66 -13.43 -1.14
CA THR A 113 -5.92 -14.51 -2.07
C THR A 113 -6.72 -15.59 -1.35
N ARG A 114 -7.71 -16.17 -2.01
CA ARG A 114 -8.55 -17.24 -1.46
C ARG A 114 -7.85 -18.61 -1.51
N ASP A 115 -6.52 -18.62 -1.72
CA ASP A 115 -5.77 -19.87 -1.67
C ASP A 115 -5.68 -20.40 -0.23
N ASP A 116 -5.71 -21.71 -0.10
CA ASP A 116 -5.75 -22.36 1.21
C ASP A 116 -4.49 -22.09 2.05
N GLU A 117 -3.32 -21.89 1.45
CA GLU A 117 -2.07 -21.60 2.16
C GLU A 117 -2.09 -20.22 2.83
N THR A 118 -2.59 -19.21 2.11
CA THR A 118 -2.74 -17.86 2.67
C THR A 118 -3.81 -17.84 3.77
N LEU A 119 -4.92 -18.56 3.58
CA LEU A 119 -5.96 -18.69 4.61
C LEU A 119 -5.42 -19.40 5.86
N ASP A 120 -4.55 -20.38 5.70
CA ASP A 120 -3.90 -21.07 6.82
C ASP A 120 -2.96 -20.18 7.61
N SER A 121 -2.15 -19.39 6.90
CA SER A 121 -1.27 -18.41 7.53
C SER A 121 -2.08 -17.42 8.35
N ILE A 122 -3.09 -16.77 7.76
CA ILE A 122 -3.95 -15.80 8.45
C ILE A 122 -4.73 -16.44 9.61
N ALA A 123 -5.24 -17.65 9.44
CA ALA A 123 -5.93 -18.39 10.48
C ALA A 123 -4.99 -18.73 11.65
N THR A 124 -3.74 -19.08 11.36
CA THR A 124 -2.71 -19.34 12.37
C THR A 124 -2.35 -18.07 13.14
N ASP A 125 -2.15 -16.95 12.45
CA ASP A 125 -1.88 -15.65 13.07
C ASP A 125 -3.03 -15.20 13.97
N CYS A 126 -4.27 -15.42 13.54
CA CYS A 126 -5.46 -15.15 14.35
C CYS A 126 -5.55 -16.07 15.58
N TRP A 127 -5.14 -17.34 15.43
CA TRP A 127 -5.06 -18.27 16.55
C TRP A 127 -4.00 -17.83 17.56
N ILE A 128 -2.80 -17.48 17.10
CA ILE A 128 -1.73 -16.92 17.94
C ILE A 128 -2.25 -15.68 18.68
N ALA A 129 -2.82 -14.71 17.96
CA ALA A 129 -3.36 -13.49 18.57
C ALA A 129 -4.39 -13.79 19.67
N ASN A 130 -5.20 -14.85 19.50
CA ASN A 130 -6.20 -15.26 20.49
C ASN A 130 -5.61 -15.96 21.72
N LEU A 131 -4.40 -16.52 21.61
CA LEU A 131 -3.64 -17.07 22.74
C LEU A 131 -2.94 -15.98 23.56
N LEU A 132 -2.63 -14.84 22.93
CA LEU A 132 -1.92 -13.72 23.56
C LEU A 132 -2.84 -12.77 24.34
N VAL A 133 -4.17 -13.02 24.38
CA VAL A 133 -5.11 -12.16 25.10
C VAL A 133 -4.82 -12.24 26.62
N PRO A 134 -4.57 -11.11 27.31
CA PRO A 134 -4.13 -11.07 28.70
C PRO A 134 -5.11 -11.65 29.74
N GLU A 135 -6.37 -11.84 29.35
CA GLU A 135 -7.44 -12.36 30.23
C GLU A 135 -7.38 -13.90 30.41
N LYS A 136 -6.51 -14.57 29.70
CA LYS A 136 -6.24 -15.99 29.87
C LYS A 136 -4.98 -16.14 30.71
N ASP A 137 -5.05 -16.88 31.80
CA ASP A 137 -3.99 -17.11 32.82
C ASP A 137 -2.63 -17.64 32.29
N LEU A 138 -2.41 -17.65 31.01
CA LEU A 138 -1.17 -18.05 30.33
C LEU A 138 -0.61 -16.84 29.56
N ALA A 139 0.41 -16.23 30.13
CA ALA A 139 1.21 -15.18 29.46
C ALA A 139 2.14 -15.83 28.42
N TRP A 140 1.60 -16.21 27.27
CA TRP A 140 2.39 -16.73 26.14
C TRP A 140 3.06 -15.59 25.38
N SER A 141 4.32 -15.77 24.98
CA SER A 141 4.89 -14.96 23.92
C SER A 141 4.39 -15.45 22.54
N ALA A 142 4.47 -14.61 21.52
CA ALA A 142 4.08 -15.00 20.16
C ALA A 142 4.88 -16.20 19.65
N GLU A 143 6.17 -16.25 19.98
CA GLU A 143 7.07 -17.33 19.61
C GLU A 143 6.68 -18.65 20.30
N GLU A 144 6.37 -18.62 21.60
CA GLU A 144 5.92 -19.81 22.33
C GLU A 144 4.58 -20.33 21.80
N ALA A 145 3.64 -19.44 21.49
CA ALA A 145 2.37 -19.80 20.89
C ALA A 145 2.55 -20.47 19.50
N GLN A 146 3.44 -19.94 18.68
CA GLN A 146 3.76 -20.52 17.38
C GLN A 146 4.37 -21.90 17.50
N VAL A 147 5.40 -22.07 18.35
CA VAL A 147 6.05 -23.36 18.61
C VAL A 147 5.05 -24.39 19.14
N TRP A 148 4.16 -23.98 20.04
CA TRP A 148 3.12 -24.86 20.56
C TRP A 148 2.14 -25.30 19.47
N ILE A 149 1.65 -24.37 18.63
CA ILE A 149 0.75 -24.70 17.52
C ILE A 149 1.43 -25.65 16.53
N GLU A 150 2.70 -25.44 16.22
CA GLU A 150 3.45 -26.35 15.34
C GLU A 150 3.61 -27.75 15.96
N SER A 151 3.86 -27.83 17.27
CA SER A 151 3.94 -29.12 17.97
C SER A 151 2.63 -29.91 17.93
N LEU A 152 1.49 -29.24 17.82
CA LEU A 152 0.18 -29.90 17.69
C LEU A 152 0.03 -30.67 16.37
N LYS A 153 0.74 -30.30 15.31
CA LYS A 153 0.71 -31.03 14.04
C LYS A 153 1.14 -32.48 14.21
N GLU A 154 2.12 -32.72 15.11
CA GLU A 154 2.67 -34.04 15.39
C GLU A 154 1.97 -34.71 16.61
N ASN A 155 1.78 -33.95 17.68
CA ASN A 155 1.31 -34.52 18.96
C ASN A 155 -0.21 -34.65 19.05
N ASN A 156 -0.98 -33.80 18.33
CA ASN A 156 -2.44 -33.87 18.31
C ASN A 156 -3.00 -33.32 16.98
N PRO A 157 -2.81 -34.05 15.85
CA PRO A 157 -3.16 -33.58 14.53
C PRO A 157 -4.66 -33.34 14.35
N GLN A 158 -5.51 -34.06 15.08
CA GLN A 158 -6.96 -33.84 14.99
C GLN A 158 -7.35 -32.50 15.62
N TYR A 159 -6.85 -32.21 16.82
CA TYR A 159 -7.08 -30.91 17.48
C TYR A 159 -6.54 -29.74 16.64
N TYR A 160 -5.34 -29.91 16.05
CA TYR A 160 -4.77 -28.91 15.15
C TYR A 160 -5.72 -28.61 13.97
N LYS A 161 -6.19 -29.67 13.27
CA LYS A 161 -7.11 -29.52 12.13
C LYS A 161 -8.43 -28.85 12.51
N ASP A 162 -9.02 -29.26 13.65
CA ASP A 162 -10.30 -28.70 14.11
C ASP A 162 -10.16 -27.23 14.48
N ARG A 163 -9.06 -26.84 15.15
CA ARG A 163 -8.82 -25.45 15.51
C ARG A 163 -8.46 -24.60 14.30
N LEU A 164 -7.66 -25.09 13.39
CA LEU A 164 -7.35 -24.40 12.15
C LEU A 164 -8.63 -24.18 11.31
N ALA A 165 -9.48 -25.20 11.20
CA ALA A 165 -10.77 -25.09 10.50
C ALA A 165 -11.70 -24.07 11.16
N TYR A 166 -11.71 -24.00 12.51
CA TYR A 166 -12.45 -22.98 13.27
C TYR A 166 -11.99 -21.57 12.92
N TYR A 167 -10.66 -21.32 12.93
CA TYR A 167 -10.13 -20.00 12.61
C TYR A 167 -10.25 -19.67 11.13
N ARG A 168 -10.11 -20.64 10.22
CA ARG A 168 -10.43 -20.46 8.79
C ARG A 168 -11.88 -20.03 8.58
N LYS A 169 -12.83 -20.69 9.28
CA LYS A 169 -14.25 -20.32 9.20
C LYS A 169 -14.47 -18.93 9.75
N LYS A 170 -13.93 -18.62 10.93
CA LYS A 170 -14.01 -17.29 11.55
C LYS A 170 -13.47 -16.21 10.61
N MET A 171 -12.30 -16.45 9.98
CA MET A 171 -11.74 -15.52 9.00
C MET A 171 -12.58 -15.41 7.74
N ARG A 172 -13.15 -16.49 7.25
CA ARG A 172 -14.09 -16.44 6.11
C ARG A 172 -15.36 -15.67 6.45
N ASP A 173 -15.88 -15.85 7.64
CA ASP A 173 -17.08 -15.15 8.12
C ASP A 173 -16.76 -13.66 8.33
N GLU A 174 -15.61 -13.31 8.91
CA GLU A 174 -15.13 -11.94 9.02
C GLU A 174 -14.80 -11.33 7.64
N ILE A 175 -14.14 -12.09 6.76
CA ILE A 175 -13.87 -11.67 5.37
C ILE A 175 -15.20 -11.56 4.60
N SER A 176 -16.19 -12.41 4.83
CA SER A 176 -17.49 -12.33 4.16
C SER A 176 -18.35 -11.18 4.68
N VAL A 177 -18.26 -10.84 5.95
CA VAL A 177 -18.88 -9.63 6.53
C VAL A 177 -18.14 -8.37 6.08
N HIS A 178 -16.81 -8.45 5.91
CA HIS A 178 -16.00 -7.39 5.31
C HIS A 178 -15.96 -7.44 3.78
N ASP A 179 -16.36 -8.56 3.14
CA ASP A 179 -16.30 -8.73 1.67
C ASP A 179 -17.17 -7.69 0.96
N ASP A 180 -18.35 -7.35 1.50
CA ASP A 180 -19.14 -6.25 0.96
C ASP A 180 -18.64 -4.87 1.41
N ASP A 181 -18.10 -4.73 2.63
CA ASP A 181 -17.61 -3.44 3.13
C ASP A 181 -16.12 -3.19 2.80
N THR A 182 -15.25 -4.16 2.95
CA THR A 182 -13.81 -3.99 2.68
C THR A 182 -13.49 -4.08 1.19
N LEU A 183 -14.11 -4.98 0.44
CA LEU A 183 -14.10 -4.99 -1.03
C LEU A 183 -14.74 -3.73 -1.60
N SER A 184 -15.88 -3.33 -1.05
CA SER A 184 -16.57 -2.09 -1.38
C SER A 184 -15.72 -0.86 -1.03
N ILE A 185 -14.99 -0.86 0.09
CA ILE A 185 -14.08 0.24 0.47
C ILE A 185 -12.85 0.28 -0.42
N LEU A 186 -12.19 -0.85 -0.68
CA LEU A 186 -11.02 -0.93 -1.56
C LEU A 186 -11.41 -0.68 -3.02
N HIS A 187 -12.54 -1.22 -3.46
CA HIS A 187 -13.08 -0.98 -4.78
C HIS A 187 -13.55 0.47 -4.93
N LYS A 188 -14.27 1.02 -3.97
CA LYS A 188 -14.65 2.45 -3.94
C LYS A 188 -13.45 3.38 -3.85
N SER A 189 -12.40 3.01 -3.10
CA SER A 189 -11.17 3.78 -3.03
C SER A 189 -10.40 3.74 -4.35
N SER A 190 -10.32 2.58 -4.98
CA SER A 190 -9.71 2.42 -6.31
C SER A 190 -10.52 3.14 -7.38
N LEU A 191 -11.86 3.06 -7.33
CA LEU A 191 -12.75 3.80 -8.21
C LEU A 191 -12.65 5.31 -7.99
N LYS A 192 -12.57 5.80 -6.75
CA LYS A 192 -12.36 7.22 -6.47
C LYS A 192 -11.03 7.73 -7.00
N VAL A 193 -9.95 6.93 -6.92
CA VAL A 193 -8.67 7.28 -7.55
C VAL A 193 -8.81 7.30 -9.07
N LEU A 194 -9.55 6.36 -9.67
CA LEU A 194 -9.83 6.32 -11.11
C LEU A 194 -10.74 7.47 -11.54
N GLU A 195 -11.74 7.84 -10.73
CA GLU A 195 -12.60 9.01 -10.98
C GLU A 195 -11.84 10.35 -10.91
N LEU A 196 -10.81 10.42 -10.05
CA LEU A 196 -9.90 11.56 -9.98
C LEU A 196 -8.92 11.62 -11.15
N MET A 197 -8.75 10.52 -11.89
CA MET A 197 -7.97 10.52 -13.12
C MET A 197 -8.81 11.11 -14.25
N PRO A 198 -8.25 12.07 -15.03
CA PRO A 198 -8.93 12.57 -16.21
C PRO A 198 -9.24 11.38 -17.14
N GLN A 199 -10.51 11.18 -17.47
CA GLN A 199 -10.89 10.22 -18.50
C GLN A 199 -10.26 10.68 -19.82
N GLU A 200 -9.56 9.77 -20.51
CA GLU A 200 -9.10 10.07 -21.86
C GLU A 200 -10.33 10.31 -22.74
N PRO A 201 -10.34 11.36 -23.55
CA PRO A 201 -11.41 11.51 -24.53
C PRO A 201 -11.43 10.26 -25.40
N GLU A 202 -12.62 9.66 -25.55
CA GLU A 202 -12.81 8.57 -26.48
C GLU A 202 -12.22 8.96 -27.83
N ARG A 203 -11.32 8.13 -28.33
CA ARG A 203 -10.82 8.32 -29.70
C ARG A 203 -11.99 8.06 -30.66
N VAL A 204 -12.50 9.12 -31.24
CA VAL A 204 -13.35 9.09 -32.41
C VAL A 204 -12.54 8.62 -33.62
#